data_a7670a32835c2c476bface28fe12c93a
#
_entry.id   a7670a32835c2c476bface28fe12c93a
#
_cell.length_a   1.000
_cell.length_b   1.000
_cell.length_c   1.000
_cell.angle_alpha   90.00
_cell.angle_beta   90.00
_cell.angle_gamma   90.00
#
_symmetry.space_group_name_H-M   'P 1'
#
loop_
_entity.id
_entity.type
_entity.pdbx_description
1 polymer ?
#
loop_
_entity_poly.entity_id
_entity_poly.type
_entity_poly.pdbx_seq_one_letter_code
_entity_poly.pdbx_strand_id
1 'polypeptide(L)'
;MKRKVVFWGCGKIAREIYHKYKDMITLSYAISNDSRETLFVPEEGQEYPVKNPEKKGKGEAGMIVICSADYERIAEQLCLSGYVPFVDFMDYELAESLWTEKRIVLLYGSCHLRGIADCLKRAKEFSQGYAPIYYPNYLFLNFYQQGRLQYLIDHCGVFVYGMTVSRENYRKNRAILERLNPQVRTLCLQNICFGGYFPQKKRNYNKMNECAVKADRYDYTPFSYGDSWLNACIAEGIGLEDIYDAIERKEVYDRDFILKYMEGEWKRLKYQEEESDFRIVGFIEDNYRKRRLFRNETHMENIILYQYTAQVLQYLGCSTQIDAADAPLLNCSQHFIYPCVAKALELEWDVWQEELELYTYAGWEKVTIWEYIRRYYETCREIYYLKGKHMLP
;
A
#
# COMPACT_ATOMS: atom_id res chain seq x y z
N MET A 1 14.69 31.12 -12.27
CA MET A 1 14.18 30.93 -13.66
C MET A 1 13.21 29.75 -13.62
N LYS A 2 11.98 29.88 -14.15
CA LYS A 2 11.02 28.77 -14.21
C LYS A 2 11.54 27.67 -15.14
N ARG A 3 11.31 26.40 -14.77
CA ARG A 3 11.73 25.23 -15.56
C ARG A 3 10.69 24.94 -16.65
N LYS A 4 11.13 24.84 -17.92
CA LYS A 4 10.23 24.46 -19.02
C LYS A 4 9.87 22.99 -18.92
N VAL A 5 8.57 22.70 -18.96
CA VAL A 5 8.05 21.34 -18.86
C VAL A 5 6.93 21.09 -19.88
N VAL A 6 6.71 19.83 -20.16
CA VAL A 6 5.57 19.30 -20.92
C VAL A 6 4.89 18.27 -20.03
N PHE A 7 3.58 18.36 -19.84
CA PHE A 7 2.86 17.33 -19.10
C PHE A 7 2.38 16.23 -20.05
N TRP A 8 2.61 14.98 -19.68
CA TRP A 8 1.93 13.87 -20.30
C TRP A 8 0.81 13.40 -19.38
N GLY A 9 -0.43 13.75 -19.77
CA GLY A 9 -1.67 13.59 -19.04
C GLY A 9 -2.34 14.93 -18.79
N CYS A 10 -3.68 14.94 -18.89
CA CYS A 10 -4.54 16.12 -18.72
C CYS A 10 -5.54 15.94 -17.57
N GLY A 11 -5.41 14.84 -16.78
CA GLY A 11 -6.32 14.46 -15.73
C GLY A 11 -6.08 15.20 -14.39
N LYS A 12 -6.60 14.62 -13.32
CA LYS A 12 -6.54 15.16 -11.95
C LYS A 12 -5.10 15.40 -11.49
N ILE A 13 -4.20 14.43 -11.68
CA ILE A 13 -2.78 14.54 -11.28
C ILE A 13 -2.13 15.75 -11.96
N ALA A 14 -2.32 15.95 -13.27
CA ALA A 14 -1.74 17.07 -13.99
C ALA A 14 -2.22 18.42 -13.45
N ARG A 15 -3.51 18.55 -13.09
CA ARG A 15 -4.06 19.77 -12.48
C ARG A 15 -3.48 20.02 -11.10
N GLU A 16 -3.40 19.01 -10.25
CA GLU A 16 -2.81 19.12 -8.90
C GLU A 16 -1.34 19.54 -8.97
N ILE A 17 -0.55 18.94 -9.86
CA ILE A 17 0.85 19.29 -10.09
C ILE A 17 0.98 20.74 -10.60
N TYR A 18 0.15 21.13 -11.56
CA TYR A 18 0.15 22.48 -12.08
C TYR A 18 -0.13 23.51 -10.97
N HIS A 19 -1.24 23.35 -10.23
CA HIS A 19 -1.61 24.27 -9.14
C HIS A 19 -0.51 24.41 -8.09
N LYS A 20 0.12 23.31 -7.75
CA LYS A 20 1.16 23.27 -6.72
C LYS A 20 2.46 23.93 -7.15
N TYR A 21 2.81 23.86 -8.45
CA TYR A 21 4.14 24.24 -8.95
C TYR A 21 4.14 25.28 -10.07
N LYS A 22 3.02 25.91 -10.40
CA LYS A 22 2.91 26.92 -11.47
C LYS A 22 3.88 28.09 -11.33
N ASP A 23 4.34 28.41 -10.13
CA ASP A 23 5.33 29.44 -9.89
C ASP A 23 6.78 28.99 -10.14
N MET A 24 7.02 27.69 -10.19
CA MET A 24 8.34 27.06 -10.39
C MET A 24 8.53 26.53 -11.82
N ILE A 25 7.45 26.30 -12.56
CA ILE A 25 7.47 25.73 -13.89
C ILE A 25 6.87 26.68 -14.94
N THR A 26 7.26 26.48 -16.19
CA THR A 26 6.60 27.04 -17.37
C THR A 26 6.10 25.87 -18.21
N LEU A 27 4.79 25.62 -18.16
CA LEU A 27 4.16 24.59 -18.98
C LEU A 27 4.10 25.05 -20.44
N SER A 28 4.66 24.25 -21.36
CA SER A 28 4.65 24.57 -22.77
C SER A 28 3.40 24.07 -23.48
N TYR A 29 3.03 22.82 -23.20
CA TYR A 29 1.82 22.16 -23.68
C TYR A 29 1.61 20.85 -22.89
N ALA A 30 0.46 20.20 -23.09
CA ALA A 30 0.22 18.86 -22.59
C ALA A 30 0.20 17.83 -23.74
N ILE A 31 0.35 16.55 -23.38
CA ILE A 31 0.27 15.41 -24.30
C ILE A 31 -0.83 14.50 -23.77
N SER A 32 -1.68 14.00 -24.65
CA SER A 32 -2.69 12.98 -24.32
C SER A 32 -2.73 11.91 -25.41
N ASN A 33 -2.98 10.66 -24.99
CA ASN A 33 -3.30 9.56 -25.89
C ASN A 33 -4.78 9.62 -26.37
N ASP A 34 -5.62 10.43 -25.72
CA ASP A 34 -6.99 10.68 -26.17
C ASP A 34 -7.02 11.80 -27.21
N SER A 35 -7.30 11.43 -28.45
CA SER A 35 -7.34 12.39 -29.56
C SER A 35 -8.47 13.42 -29.46
N ARG A 36 -9.43 13.24 -28.54
CA ARG A 36 -10.51 14.20 -28.27
C ARG A 36 -10.06 15.37 -27.41
N GLU A 37 -8.97 15.20 -26.66
CA GLU A 37 -8.42 16.25 -25.82
C GLU A 37 -7.57 17.21 -26.68
N THR A 38 -8.05 18.44 -26.83
CA THR A 38 -7.36 19.50 -27.63
C THR A 38 -6.80 20.61 -26.75
N LEU A 39 -7.35 20.81 -25.56
CA LEU A 39 -6.93 21.82 -24.60
C LEU A 39 -6.83 21.24 -23.20
N PHE A 40 -5.77 21.60 -22.50
CA PHE A 40 -5.61 21.37 -21.06
C PHE A 40 -5.85 22.67 -20.32
N VAL A 41 -6.89 22.70 -19.49
CA VAL A 41 -7.29 23.87 -18.67
C VAL A 41 -7.08 23.48 -17.21
N PRO A 42 -5.91 23.77 -16.62
CA PRO A 42 -5.64 23.45 -15.22
C PRO A 42 -6.37 24.40 -14.26
N GLU A 43 -6.56 25.66 -14.64
CA GLU A 43 -7.30 26.67 -13.92
C GLU A 43 -7.97 27.66 -14.88
N GLU A 44 -8.96 28.43 -14.40
CA GLU A 44 -9.67 29.40 -15.21
C GLU A 44 -8.71 30.45 -15.80
N GLY A 45 -8.84 30.69 -17.09
CA GLY A 45 -7.98 31.65 -17.83
C GLY A 45 -6.60 31.13 -18.20
N GLN A 46 -6.27 29.88 -17.91
CA GLN A 46 -5.01 29.24 -18.32
C GLN A 46 -5.30 28.06 -19.24
N GLU A 47 -4.95 28.22 -20.52
CA GLU A 47 -5.20 27.20 -21.54
C GLU A 47 -3.88 26.78 -22.21
N TYR A 48 -3.67 25.48 -22.30
CA TYR A 48 -2.50 24.89 -22.94
C TYR A 48 -2.93 23.93 -24.05
N PRO A 49 -2.29 23.98 -25.25
CA PRO A 49 -2.62 23.05 -26.32
C PRO A 49 -2.29 21.62 -25.92
N VAL A 50 -3.15 20.68 -26.27
CA VAL A 50 -2.87 19.25 -26.14
C VAL A 50 -2.41 18.71 -27.48
N LYS A 51 -1.28 18.01 -27.47
CA LYS A 51 -0.67 17.41 -28.66
C LYS A 51 -0.80 15.89 -28.63
N ASN A 52 -0.96 15.31 -29.79
CA ASN A 52 -0.88 13.86 -29.95
C ASN A 52 0.59 13.41 -29.87
N PRO A 53 0.92 12.33 -29.13
CA PRO A 53 2.29 11.81 -29.01
C PRO A 53 2.97 11.46 -30.34
N GLU A 54 2.21 10.99 -31.33
CA GLU A 54 2.74 10.58 -32.64
C GLU A 54 3.34 11.74 -33.48
N LYS A 55 3.02 12.98 -33.14
CA LYS A 55 3.44 14.18 -33.89
C LYS A 55 4.63 14.88 -33.27
N LYS A 56 5.32 14.27 -32.33
CA LYS A 56 6.32 14.93 -31.53
C LYS A 56 7.73 14.83 -32.12
N GLY A 57 8.34 15.98 -32.38
CA GLY A 57 9.77 16.10 -32.66
C GLY A 57 10.61 16.10 -31.40
N LYS A 58 11.80 15.49 -31.43
CA LYS A 58 12.79 15.61 -30.33
C LYS A 58 13.22 17.08 -30.19
N GLY A 59 13.22 17.62 -28.97
CA GLY A 59 14.20 18.63 -28.58
C GLY A 59 13.76 20.05 -28.28
N GLU A 60 12.47 20.46 -28.38
CA GLU A 60 12.15 21.87 -28.22
C GLU A 60 11.42 22.32 -26.94
N ALA A 61 10.92 21.41 -26.13
CA ALA A 61 9.86 21.78 -25.18
C ALA A 61 10.17 21.67 -23.68
N GLY A 62 11.38 21.29 -23.32
CA GLY A 62 11.71 21.01 -21.90
C GLY A 62 11.44 19.57 -21.50
N MET A 63 11.62 19.26 -20.21
CA MET A 63 11.43 17.92 -19.67
C MET A 63 9.97 17.48 -19.73
N ILE A 64 9.73 16.25 -20.13
CA ILE A 64 8.39 15.66 -20.09
C ILE A 64 8.16 15.12 -18.68
N VAL A 65 7.07 15.52 -18.06
CA VAL A 65 6.62 15.03 -16.77
C VAL A 65 5.39 14.17 -16.96
N ILE A 66 5.49 12.90 -16.62
CA ILE A 66 4.36 11.96 -16.73
C ILE A 66 3.44 12.20 -15.55
N CYS A 67 2.27 12.81 -15.79
CA CYS A 67 1.24 13.13 -14.83
C CYS A 67 0.09 12.11 -14.90
N SER A 68 0.41 10.84 -14.79
CA SER A 68 -0.53 9.72 -14.86
C SER A 68 -0.18 8.64 -13.85
N ALA A 69 -1.21 7.95 -13.32
CA ALA A 69 -0.99 6.75 -12.52
C ALA A 69 -0.41 5.59 -13.37
N ASP A 70 -0.71 5.57 -14.67
CA ASP A 70 -0.19 4.59 -15.65
C ASP A 70 1.13 5.08 -16.28
N TYR A 71 2.03 5.59 -15.43
CA TYR A 71 3.28 6.17 -15.90
C TYR A 71 4.22 5.14 -16.56
N GLU A 72 4.11 3.88 -16.22
CA GLU A 72 4.96 2.81 -16.79
C GLU A 72 4.70 2.62 -18.28
N ARG A 73 3.44 2.54 -18.69
CA ARG A 73 3.06 2.38 -20.08
C ARG A 73 3.45 3.61 -20.91
N ILE A 74 3.29 4.80 -20.35
CA ILE A 74 3.69 6.04 -20.99
C ILE A 74 5.22 6.11 -21.11
N ALA A 75 5.96 5.69 -20.08
CA ALA A 75 7.41 5.63 -20.12
C ALA A 75 7.94 4.67 -21.20
N GLU A 76 7.31 3.50 -21.34
CA GLU A 76 7.63 2.56 -22.42
C GLU A 76 7.40 3.18 -23.81
N GLN A 77 6.26 3.86 -24.02
CA GLN A 77 5.96 4.57 -25.25
C GLN A 77 7.01 5.64 -25.57
N LEU A 78 7.46 6.40 -24.56
CA LEU A 78 8.53 7.39 -24.70
C LEU A 78 9.88 6.75 -25.08
N CYS A 79 10.24 5.65 -24.41
CA CYS A 79 11.47 4.90 -24.73
C CYS A 79 11.46 4.39 -26.18
N LEU A 80 10.34 3.82 -26.63
CA LEU A 80 10.16 3.38 -28.03
C LEU A 80 10.27 4.54 -29.03
N SER A 81 9.90 5.75 -28.61
CA SER A 81 10.07 6.98 -29.39
C SER A 81 11.48 7.60 -29.29
N GLY A 82 12.42 6.91 -28.62
CA GLY A 82 13.82 7.30 -28.49
C GLY A 82 14.12 8.36 -27.44
N TYR A 83 13.22 8.59 -26.48
CA TYR A 83 13.49 9.43 -25.31
C TYR A 83 14.23 8.65 -24.23
N VAL A 84 15.09 9.33 -23.48
CA VAL A 84 15.91 8.75 -22.42
C VAL A 84 15.28 9.03 -21.06
N PRO A 85 14.93 8.00 -20.26
CA PRO A 85 14.40 8.17 -18.90
C PRO A 85 15.36 9.00 -18.04
N PHE A 86 14.81 9.84 -17.18
CA PHE A 86 15.51 10.71 -16.19
C PHE A 86 16.40 11.79 -16.83
N VAL A 87 16.46 11.87 -18.15
CA VAL A 87 17.10 12.92 -18.93
C VAL A 87 16.06 13.74 -19.69
N ASP A 88 15.27 13.06 -20.52
CA ASP A 88 14.23 13.69 -21.33
C ASP A 88 12.86 13.68 -20.66
N PHE A 89 12.62 12.70 -19.80
CA PHE A 89 11.33 12.55 -19.08
C PHE A 89 11.49 11.85 -17.73
N MET A 90 10.52 12.08 -16.84
CA MET A 90 10.36 11.37 -15.56
C MET A 90 8.90 11.38 -15.09
N ASP A 91 8.58 10.56 -14.09
CA ASP A 91 7.29 10.64 -13.43
C ASP A 91 7.19 11.88 -12.51
N TYR A 92 5.97 12.27 -12.17
CA TYR A 92 5.70 13.49 -11.44
C TYR A 92 6.29 13.50 -10.01
N GLU A 93 6.39 12.34 -9.33
CA GLU A 93 6.95 12.29 -7.97
C GLU A 93 8.45 12.65 -7.98
N LEU A 94 9.18 12.14 -8.96
CA LEU A 94 10.59 12.50 -9.13
C LEU A 94 10.75 13.95 -9.57
N ALA A 95 9.90 14.41 -10.49
CA ALA A 95 9.92 15.80 -10.93
C ALA A 95 9.67 16.78 -9.79
N GLU A 96 8.72 16.50 -8.90
CA GLU A 96 8.45 17.29 -7.70
C GLU A 96 9.69 17.41 -6.79
N SER A 97 10.37 16.29 -6.52
CA SER A 97 11.57 16.30 -5.68
C SER A 97 12.69 17.16 -6.28
N LEU A 98 12.88 17.06 -7.61
CA LEU A 98 13.87 17.83 -8.34
C LEU A 98 13.56 19.33 -8.37
N TRP A 99 12.28 19.71 -8.50
CA TRP A 99 11.88 21.13 -8.53
C TRP A 99 12.00 21.80 -7.18
N THR A 100 11.69 21.09 -6.13
CA THR A 100 11.68 21.61 -4.76
C THR A 100 13.03 21.47 -4.05
N GLU A 101 14.01 20.81 -4.67
CA GLU A 101 15.34 20.51 -4.09
C GLU A 101 15.23 19.77 -2.74
N LYS A 102 14.12 19.07 -2.52
CA LYS A 102 13.88 18.31 -1.30
C LYS A 102 14.73 17.06 -1.27
N ARG A 103 15.19 16.73 -0.06
CA ARG A 103 15.94 15.51 0.17
C ARG A 103 15.04 14.28 0.04
N ILE A 104 15.35 13.39 -0.88
CA ILE A 104 14.55 12.18 -1.12
C ILE A 104 14.69 11.24 0.07
N VAL A 105 13.56 10.80 0.61
CA VAL A 105 13.43 9.67 1.54
C VAL A 105 12.87 8.50 0.74
N LEU A 106 13.73 7.56 0.35
CA LEU A 106 13.33 6.35 -0.36
C LEU A 106 12.79 5.32 0.63
N LEU A 107 11.50 4.96 0.48
CA LEU A 107 10.84 3.91 1.26
C LEU A 107 10.71 2.66 0.39
N TYR A 108 11.57 1.66 0.63
CA TYR A 108 11.67 0.45 -0.19
C TYR A 108 11.13 -0.78 0.55
N GLY A 109 10.01 -1.35 0.09
CA GLY A 109 9.46 -2.55 0.73
C GLY A 109 7.99 -2.85 0.41
N SER A 110 7.29 -3.40 1.39
CA SER A 110 5.87 -3.77 1.29
C SER A 110 4.93 -2.56 1.36
N CYS A 111 3.62 -2.81 1.27
CA CYS A 111 2.57 -1.81 1.41
C CYS A 111 2.63 -1.02 2.74
N HIS A 112 3.23 -1.56 3.80
CA HIS A 112 3.43 -0.82 5.06
C HIS A 112 4.27 0.44 4.84
N LEU A 113 5.35 0.34 4.05
CA LEU A 113 6.18 1.51 3.71
C LEU A 113 5.44 2.50 2.81
N ARG A 114 4.47 2.05 2.01
CA ARG A 114 3.56 2.95 1.31
C ARG A 114 2.72 3.76 2.30
N GLY A 115 2.09 3.08 3.29
CA GLY A 115 1.32 3.76 4.32
C GLY A 115 2.15 4.79 5.10
N ILE A 116 3.41 4.45 5.44
CA ILE A 116 4.34 5.39 6.08
C ILE A 116 4.69 6.56 5.16
N ALA A 117 4.91 6.33 3.87
CA ALA A 117 5.15 7.41 2.90
C ALA A 117 3.96 8.38 2.83
N ASP A 118 2.74 7.84 2.84
CA ASP A 118 1.52 8.65 2.83
C ASP A 118 1.31 9.42 4.15
N CYS A 119 1.73 8.87 5.29
CA CYS A 119 1.79 9.60 6.57
C CYS A 119 2.84 10.72 6.54
N LEU A 120 4.04 10.44 6.01
CA LEU A 120 5.11 11.45 5.89
C LEU A 120 4.69 12.64 5.01
N LYS A 121 3.92 12.41 3.94
CA LYS A 121 3.34 13.48 3.11
C LYS A 121 2.39 14.40 3.89
N ARG A 122 1.82 13.92 5.01
CA ARG A 122 0.90 14.64 5.91
C ARG A 122 1.62 15.37 7.07
N ALA A 123 2.91 15.16 7.23
CA ALA A 123 3.73 15.86 8.23
C ALA A 123 4.26 17.18 7.64
N LYS A 124 3.70 18.30 8.06
CA LYS A 124 3.94 19.62 7.44
C LYS A 124 5.41 20.03 7.46
N GLU A 125 6.06 19.91 8.62
CA GLU A 125 7.48 20.29 8.75
C GLU A 125 8.38 19.39 7.88
N PHE A 126 8.17 18.08 7.92
CA PHE A 126 8.88 17.14 7.06
C PHE A 126 8.73 17.49 5.57
N SER A 127 7.52 17.82 5.15
CA SER A 127 7.20 18.15 3.76
C SER A 127 7.88 19.44 3.26
N GLN A 128 8.47 20.24 4.12
CA GLN A 128 9.26 21.42 3.70
C GLN A 128 10.65 21.03 3.20
N GLY A 129 11.31 20.05 3.81
CA GLY A 129 12.69 19.67 3.50
C GLY A 129 12.87 18.29 2.83
N TYR A 130 11.82 17.46 2.85
CA TYR A 130 11.92 16.07 2.39
C TYR A 130 10.81 15.71 1.40
N ALA A 131 11.11 14.75 0.51
CA ALA A 131 10.18 14.12 -0.42
C ALA A 131 10.16 12.60 -0.18
N PRO A 132 9.09 12.04 0.40
CA PRO A 132 8.98 10.61 0.61
C PRO A 132 8.54 9.94 -0.70
N ILE A 133 9.36 9.03 -1.22
CA ILE A 133 9.08 8.27 -2.43
C ILE A 133 9.05 6.79 -2.08
N TYR A 134 7.88 6.18 -2.29
CA TYR A 134 7.71 4.76 -2.08
C TYR A 134 8.11 3.96 -3.32
N TYR A 135 8.81 2.85 -3.08
CA TYR A 135 9.15 1.87 -4.11
C TYR A 135 8.86 0.44 -3.62
N PRO A 136 7.90 -0.27 -4.23
CA PRO A 136 7.54 -1.63 -3.83
C PRO A 136 8.61 -2.65 -4.22
N ASN A 137 8.99 -3.54 -3.29
CA ASN A 137 10.01 -4.56 -3.50
C ASN A 137 9.51 -5.84 -4.20
N TYR A 138 8.20 -5.91 -4.48
CA TYR A 138 7.52 -7.08 -5.07
C TYR A 138 7.08 -6.87 -6.53
N LEU A 139 7.33 -5.70 -7.13
CA LEU A 139 7.01 -5.47 -8.53
C LEU A 139 7.96 -6.24 -9.45
N PHE A 140 7.40 -6.76 -10.55
CA PHE A 140 8.19 -7.20 -11.69
C PHE A 140 8.75 -5.97 -12.38
N LEU A 141 10.08 -5.80 -12.29
CA LEU A 141 10.75 -4.59 -12.76
C LEU A 141 10.82 -4.58 -14.29
N ASN A 142 10.04 -3.72 -14.92
CA ASN A 142 10.26 -3.33 -16.30
C ASN A 142 11.49 -2.39 -16.40
N PHE A 143 11.88 -2.05 -17.63
CA PHE A 143 13.05 -1.21 -17.88
C PHE A 143 12.98 0.15 -17.17
N TYR A 144 11.82 0.80 -17.20
CA TYR A 144 11.64 2.10 -16.51
C TYR A 144 11.74 1.98 -15.01
N GLN A 145 11.11 0.97 -14.42
CA GLN A 145 11.17 0.73 -12.97
C GLN A 145 12.58 0.42 -12.49
N GLN A 146 13.36 -0.34 -13.25
CA GLN A 146 14.77 -0.56 -12.93
C GLN A 146 15.57 0.74 -12.91
N GLY A 147 15.40 1.57 -13.94
CA GLY A 147 16.03 2.90 -14.02
C GLY A 147 15.55 3.83 -12.90
N ARG A 148 14.25 3.81 -12.55
CA ARG A 148 13.69 4.59 -11.45
C ARG A 148 14.29 4.21 -10.11
N LEU A 149 14.42 2.91 -9.84
CA LEU A 149 15.07 2.43 -8.60
C LEU A 149 16.53 2.89 -8.56
N GLN A 150 17.26 2.73 -9.67
CA GLN A 150 18.65 3.19 -9.75
C GLN A 150 18.77 4.69 -9.50
N TYR A 151 17.94 5.50 -10.14
CA TYR A 151 17.91 6.94 -9.93
C TYR A 151 17.66 7.29 -8.46
N LEU A 152 16.70 6.61 -7.82
CA LEU A 152 16.38 6.82 -6.40
C LEU A 152 17.53 6.43 -5.47
N ILE A 153 18.22 5.33 -5.74
CA ILE A 153 19.41 4.89 -4.99
C ILE A 153 20.53 5.94 -5.09
N ASP A 154 20.74 6.49 -6.27
CA ASP A 154 21.81 7.45 -6.52
C ASP A 154 21.53 8.85 -5.91
N HIS A 155 20.26 9.19 -5.67
CA HIS A 155 19.84 10.53 -5.25
C HIS A 155 19.16 10.60 -3.88
N CYS A 156 18.86 9.48 -3.22
CA CYS A 156 18.24 9.53 -1.90
C CYS A 156 19.22 10.01 -0.83
N GLY A 157 18.69 10.76 0.13
CA GLY A 157 19.45 11.15 1.32
C GLY A 157 19.12 10.30 2.55
N VAL A 158 18.00 9.57 2.48
CA VAL A 158 17.54 8.63 3.52
C VAL A 158 16.94 7.40 2.83
N PHE A 159 17.29 6.22 3.31
CA PHE A 159 16.79 4.95 2.82
C PHE A 159 16.09 4.20 3.96
N VAL A 160 14.78 4.08 3.88
CA VAL A 160 13.97 3.30 4.81
C VAL A 160 13.56 2.01 4.11
N TYR A 161 13.92 0.87 4.65
CA TYR A 161 13.63 -0.40 4.00
C TYR A 161 12.94 -1.38 4.95
N GLY A 162 12.07 -2.21 4.38
CA GLY A 162 11.36 -3.24 5.13
C GLY A 162 12.25 -4.46 5.38
N MET A 163 12.29 -4.92 6.63
CA MET A 163 12.85 -6.22 6.98
C MET A 163 12.07 -7.31 6.24
N THR A 164 12.75 -8.38 5.86
CA THR A 164 12.13 -9.49 5.14
C THR A 164 12.68 -10.82 5.60
N VAL A 165 11.79 -11.81 5.72
CA VAL A 165 12.15 -13.21 5.92
C VAL A 165 12.40 -13.95 4.62
N SER A 166 12.04 -13.36 3.48
CA SER A 166 12.31 -13.90 2.15
C SER A 166 13.78 -13.77 1.81
N ARG A 167 14.43 -14.90 1.51
CA ARG A 167 15.85 -14.93 1.10
C ARG A 167 16.13 -14.07 -0.14
N GLU A 168 15.17 -14.00 -1.07
CA GLU A 168 15.28 -13.17 -2.27
C GLU A 168 15.25 -11.68 -1.93
N ASN A 169 14.26 -11.23 -1.15
CA ASN A 169 14.15 -9.83 -0.76
C ASN A 169 15.31 -9.41 0.16
N TYR A 170 15.82 -10.30 1.00
CA TYR A 170 17.03 -10.05 1.78
C TYR A 170 18.24 -9.74 0.86
N ARG A 171 18.43 -10.54 -0.20
CA ARG A 171 19.49 -10.28 -1.19
C ARG A 171 19.29 -8.96 -1.92
N LYS A 172 18.04 -8.63 -2.28
CA LYS A 172 17.71 -7.33 -2.91
C LYS A 172 18.05 -6.16 -1.98
N ASN A 173 17.61 -6.22 -0.72
CA ASN A 173 17.95 -5.20 0.28
C ASN A 173 19.45 -5.01 0.41
N ARG A 174 20.21 -6.11 0.55
CA ARG A 174 21.66 -6.08 0.68
C ARG A 174 22.33 -5.48 -0.55
N ALA A 175 21.91 -5.87 -1.76
CA ALA A 175 22.46 -5.31 -2.99
C ALA A 175 22.21 -3.80 -3.13
N ILE A 176 21.11 -3.29 -2.61
CA ILE A 176 20.85 -1.84 -2.55
C ILE A 176 21.75 -1.18 -1.51
N LEU A 177 21.83 -1.73 -0.30
CA LEU A 177 22.67 -1.17 0.79
C LEU A 177 24.14 -1.06 0.39
N GLU A 178 24.68 -2.05 -0.34
CA GLU A 178 26.06 -2.06 -0.84
C GLU A 178 26.32 -0.98 -1.92
N ARG A 179 25.28 -0.44 -2.55
CA ARG A 179 25.38 0.57 -3.63
C ARG A 179 25.07 1.99 -3.16
N LEU A 180 24.47 2.15 -1.97
CA LEU A 180 24.17 3.47 -1.43
C LEU A 180 25.44 4.27 -1.18
N ASN A 181 25.34 5.58 -1.41
CA ASN A 181 26.39 6.49 -0.95
C ASN A 181 26.54 6.35 0.58
N PRO A 182 27.77 6.26 1.13
CA PRO A 182 28.02 6.13 2.57
C PRO A 182 27.40 7.24 3.45
N GLN A 183 27.05 8.39 2.86
CA GLN A 183 26.37 9.48 3.57
C GLN A 183 24.85 9.31 3.66
N VAL A 184 24.26 8.33 2.99
CA VAL A 184 22.84 8.04 3.06
C VAL A 184 22.53 7.42 4.42
N ARG A 185 21.57 8.00 5.14
CA ARG A 185 21.09 7.43 6.39
C ARG A 185 20.16 6.25 6.08
N THR A 186 20.38 5.13 6.74
CA THR A 186 19.57 3.92 6.53
C THR A 186 18.76 3.59 7.77
N LEU A 187 17.51 3.13 7.58
CA LEU A 187 16.61 2.69 8.63
C LEU A 187 15.93 1.39 8.22
N CYS A 188 16.10 0.37 9.04
CA CYS A 188 15.47 -0.94 8.86
C CYS A 188 14.15 -1.00 9.63
N LEU A 189 13.04 -1.24 8.93
CA LEU A 189 11.71 -1.31 9.51
C LEU A 189 11.21 -2.75 9.55
N GLN A 190 10.77 -3.19 10.72
CA GLN A 190 10.09 -4.47 10.89
C GLN A 190 8.80 -4.50 10.05
N ASN A 191 8.64 -5.54 9.25
CA ASN A 191 7.42 -5.76 8.49
C ASN A 191 6.41 -6.51 9.37
N ILE A 192 5.51 -5.77 10.04
CA ILE A 192 4.59 -6.36 11.01
C ILE A 192 3.43 -7.05 10.32
N CYS A 193 3.35 -8.37 10.53
CA CYS A 193 2.15 -9.14 10.38
C CYS A 193 1.71 -9.58 11.78
N PHE A 194 0.45 -9.47 12.12
CA PHE A 194 -0.06 -9.85 13.43
C PHE A 194 -1.25 -10.78 13.31
N GLY A 195 -0.99 -12.07 13.51
CA GLY A 195 -2.02 -13.11 13.48
C GLY A 195 -2.82 -13.23 14.77
N GLY A 196 -2.45 -12.55 15.86
CA GLY A 196 -3.04 -12.75 17.20
C GLY A 196 -4.57 -12.62 17.24
N TYR A 197 -5.15 -11.72 16.46
CA TYR A 197 -6.61 -11.63 16.31
C TYR A 197 -7.20 -12.67 15.34
N PHE A 198 -6.36 -13.27 14.49
CA PHE A 198 -6.79 -14.01 13.29
C PHE A 198 -6.17 -15.41 13.21
N PRO A 199 -6.41 -16.30 14.20
CA PRO A 199 -5.84 -17.65 14.18
C PRO A 199 -6.34 -18.50 13.01
N GLN A 200 -7.47 -18.11 12.39
CA GLN A 200 -8.01 -18.72 11.17
C GLN A 200 -7.18 -18.46 9.92
N LYS A 201 -6.23 -17.55 9.97
CA LYS A 201 -5.45 -17.19 8.79
C LYS A 201 -4.32 -18.18 8.53
N LYS A 202 -4.29 -18.72 7.34
CA LYS A 202 -3.08 -19.28 6.75
C LYS A 202 -2.41 -18.18 5.94
N ARG A 203 -1.09 -18.04 6.06
CA ARG A 203 -0.27 -17.03 5.37
C ARG A 203 -0.30 -17.11 3.83
N ASN A 204 -0.98 -18.07 3.27
CA ASN A 204 -1.08 -18.25 1.83
C ASN A 204 -2.29 -17.49 1.31
N TYR A 205 -2.06 -16.69 0.28
CA TYR A 205 -3.12 -16.17 -0.56
C TYR A 205 -4.14 -17.27 -0.83
N ASN A 206 -5.39 -16.97 -0.53
CA ASN A 206 -6.46 -17.88 -0.86
C ASN A 206 -6.39 -18.18 -2.36
N LYS A 207 -6.46 -19.46 -2.75
CA LYS A 207 -6.58 -19.86 -4.17
C LYS A 207 -7.77 -19.20 -4.87
N MET A 208 -8.74 -18.67 -4.12
CA MET A 208 -9.78 -17.79 -4.62
C MET A 208 -9.23 -16.55 -5.34
N ASN A 209 -8.06 -16.03 -4.95
CA ASN A 209 -7.44 -14.93 -5.65
C ASN A 209 -7.02 -15.31 -7.07
N GLU A 210 -6.49 -16.51 -7.29
CA GLU A 210 -6.16 -16.97 -8.64
C GLU A 210 -7.41 -17.07 -9.53
N CYS A 211 -8.56 -17.34 -8.92
CA CYS A 211 -9.83 -17.43 -9.62
C CYS A 211 -10.42 -16.05 -9.94
N ALA A 212 -10.28 -15.11 -9.02
CA ALA A 212 -10.69 -13.74 -9.22
C ALA A 212 -9.81 -13.04 -10.28
N VAL A 213 -8.49 -13.28 -10.28
CA VAL A 213 -7.55 -12.83 -11.32
C VAL A 213 -7.97 -13.31 -12.71
N LYS A 214 -8.28 -14.62 -12.85
CA LYS A 214 -8.71 -15.19 -14.14
C LYS A 214 -10.07 -14.68 -14.61
N ALA A 215 -10.84 -14.05 -13.73
CA ALA A 215 -12.14 -13.47 -14.04
C ALA A 215 -12.10 -11.95 -14.19
N ASP A 216 -10.93 -11.33 -14.28
CA ASP A 216 -10.72 -9.86 -14.26
C ASP A 216 -11.35 -9.17 -13.04
N ARG A 217 -11.47 -9.88 -11.91
CA ARG A 217 -12.09 -9.38 -10.68
C ARG A 217 -11.11 -9.27 -9.51
N TYR A 218 -9.82 -9.42 -9.78
CA TYR A 218 -8.78 -9.55 -8.75
C TYR A 218 -8.71 -8.38 -7.78
N ASP A 219 -8.84 -7.16 -8.29
CA ASP A 219 -8.65 -5.94 -7.49
C ASP A 219 -9.85 -5.62 -6.60
N TYR A 220 -10.93 -6.40 -6.68
CA TYR A 220 -12.21 -6.03 -6.10
C TYR A 220 -12.88 -7.07 -5.21
N THR A 221 -12.18 -8.17 -4.92
CA THR A 221 -12.71 -9.11 -3.93
C THR A 221 -12.41 -8.60 -2.51
N PRO A 222 -13.44 -8.38 -1.67
CA PRO A 222 -13.22 -7.95 -0.29
C PRO A 222 -12.55 -9.04 0.56
N PHE A 223 -12.49 -10.28 0.06
CA PHE A 223 -11.99 -11.47 0.73
C PHE A 223 -10.66 -11.96 0.17
N SER A 224 -9.74 -11.05 -0.11
CA SER A 224 -8.40 -11.37 -0.65
C SER A 224 -7.57 -12.29 0.27
N TYR A 225 -7.87 -12.32 1.55
CA TYR A 225 -7.29 -13.26 2.52
C TYR A 225 -8.37 -14.23 2.98
N GLY A 226 -8.14 -15.53 2.80
CA GLY A 226 -9.09 -16.58 3.14
C GLY A 226 -9.23 -16.80 4.65
N ASP A 227 -10.32 -17.39 5.04
CA ASP A 227 -10.59 -17.90 6.38
C ASP A 227 -10.59 -19.44 6.36
N SER A 228 -9.61 -20.06 7.04
CA SER A 228 -9.43 -21.52 6.94
C SER A 228 -10.58 -22.31 7.58
N TRP A 229 -11.21 -21.77 8.62
CA TRP A 229 -12.33 -22.44 9.26
C TRP A 229 -13.60 -22.34 8.41
N LEU A 230 -13.94 -21.15 7.93
CA LEU A 230 -15.08 -20.98 7.00
C LEU A 230 -14.88 -21.79 5.70
N ASN A 231 -13.66 -21.81 5.17
CA ASN A 231 -13.36 -22.61 3.98
C ASN A 231 -13.56 -24.12 4.23
N ALA A 232 -13.17 -24.62 5.41
CA ALA A 232 -13.42 -26.02 5.78
C ALA A 232 -14.93 -26.31 5.89
N CYS A 233 -15.69 -25.46 6.57
CA CYS A 233 -17.14 -25.56 6.66
C CYS A 233 -17.82 -25.61 5.28
N ILE A 234 -17.41 -24.74 4.36
CA ILE A 234 -17.94 -24.71 2.99
C ILE A 234 -17.59 -26.00 2.24
N ALA A 235 -16.35 -26.48 2.38
CA ALA A 235 -15.89 -27.71 1.73
C ALA A 235 -16.63 -28.97 2.24
N GLU A 236 -16.99 -28.98 3.51
CA GLU A 236 -17.78 -30.06 4.15
C GLU A 236 -19.27 -29.92 3.89
N GLY A 237 -19.72 -28.83 3.26
CA GLY A 237 -21.13 -28.57 2.95
C GLY A 237 -21.96 -28.14 4.14
N ILE A 238 -21.33 -27.60 5.19
CA ILE A 238 -22.01 -27.07 6.38
C ILE A 238 -22.83 -25.84 5.97
N GLY A 239 -24.08 -25.78 6.42
CA GLY A 239 -25.00 -24.71 6.14
C GLY A 239 -24.62 -23.41 6.87
N LEU A 240 -25.10 -22.27 6.33
CA LEU A 240 -24.80 -20.95 6.91
C LEU A 240 -25.34 -20.80 8.35
N GLU A 241 -26.52 -21.36 8.62
CA GLU A 241 -27.14 -21.32 9.95
C GLU A 241 -26.29 -22.10 10.98
N ASP A 242 -25.80 -23.28 10.60
CA ASP A 242 -24.92 -24.07 11.49
C ASP A 242 -23.60 -23.37 11.76
N ILE A 243 -23.09 -22.62 10.76
CA ILE A 243 -21.88 -21.77 10.91
C ILE A 243 -22.15 -20.65 11.91
N TYR A 244 -23.31 -19.98 11.80
CA TYR A 244 -23.70 -18.94 12.75
C TYR A 244 -23.82 -19.47 14.16
N ASP A 245 -24.51 -20.62 14.33
CA ASP A 245 -24.67 -21.30 15.63
C ASP A 245 -23.32 -21.63 16.26
N ALA A 246 -22.37 -22.16 15.50
CA ALA A 246 -21.03 -22.49 16.01
C ALA A 246 -20.27 -21.25 16.48
N ILE A 247 -20.37 -20.14 15.73
CA ILE A 247 -19.73 -18.87 16.10
C ILE A 247 -20.37 -18.26 17.33
N GLU A 248 -21.69 -18.30 17.47
CA GLU A 248 -22.43 -17.79 18.63
C GLU A 248 -22.08 -18.58 19.92
N ARG A 249 -21.98 -19.91 19.82
CA ARG A 249 -21.58 -20.77 20.94
C ARG A 249 -20.12 -20.62 21.33
N LYS A 250 -19.31 -19.94 20.51
CA LYS A 250 -17.87 -19.73 20.73
C LYS A 250 -17.07 -21.04 20.70
N GLU A 251 -17.46 -21.96 19.84
CA GLU A 251 -16.87 -23.31 19.72
C GLU A 251 -15.82 -23.42 18.61
N VAL A 252 -15.54 -22.32 17.87
CA VAL A 252 -14.64 -22.36 16.69
C VAL A 252 -13.20 -22.69 17.08
N TYR A 253 -12.69 -22.07 18.13
CA TYR A 253 -11.35 -22.31 18.69
C TYR A 253 -11.39 -22.39 20.20
N ASP A 254 -10.66 -23.35 20.79
CA ASP A 254 -10.51 -23.42 22.23
C ASP A 254 -9.54 -22.33 22.76
N ARG A 255 -9.70 -22.00 24.05
CA ARG A 255 -8.96 -20.92 24.70
C ARG A 255 -7.45 -21.18 24.72
N ASP A 256 -7.04 -22.41 24.99
CA ASP A 256 -5.62 -22.74 25.14
C ASP A 256 -4.90 -22.67 23.80
N PHE A 257 -5.57 -23.09 22.71
CA PHE A 257 -5.06 -22.90 21.36
C PHE A 257 -4.85 -21.42 21.05
N ILE A 258 -5.85 -20.56 21.33
CA ILE A 258 -5.76 -19.11 21.04
C ILE A 258 -4.60 -18.48 21.83
N LEU A 259 -4.48 -18.78 23.14
CA LEU A 259 -3.42 -18.20 23.96
C LEU A 259 -2.03 -18.67 23.54
N LYS A 260 -1.87 -19.95 23.20
CA LYS A 260 -0.61 -20.48 22.68
C LYS A 260 -0.24 -19.88 21.34
N TYR A 261 -1.23 -19.68 20.47
CA TYR A 261 -1.04 -19.02 19.18
C TYR A 261 -0.56 -17.57 19.39
N MET A 262 -1.22 -16.83 20.27
CA MET A 262 -0.84 -15.46 20.62
C MET A 262 0.56 -15.37 21.23
N GLU A 263 0.94 -16.31 22.11
CA GLU A 263 2.30 -16.38 22.65
C GLU A 263 3.35 -16.54 21.53
N GLY A 264 3.06 -17.39 20.54
CA GLY A 264 3.92 -17.55 19.36
C GLY A 264 4.06 -16.26 18.55
N GLU A 265 2.98 -15.50 18.38
CA GLU A 265 2.99 -14.21 17.69
C GLU A 265 3.85 -13.17 18.43
N TRP A 266 3.72 -13.08 19.77
CA TRP A 266 4.57 -12.19 20.58
C TRP A 266 6.05 -12.54 20.49
N LYS A 267 6.41 -13.83 20.59
CA LYS A 267 7.80 -14.28 20.45
C LYS A 267 8.36 -13.87 19.07
N ARG A 268 7.57 -14.06 18.01
CA ARG A 268 7.97 -13.70 16.66
C ARG A 268 8.15 -12.20 16.48
N LEU A 269 7.22 -11.39 16.99
CA LEU A 269 7.28 -9.93 16.87
C LEU A 269 8.48 -9.35 17.63
N LYS A 270 8.70 -9.80 18.88
CA LYS A 270 9.85 -9.37 19.70
C LYS A 270 11.17 -9.72 19.04
N TYR A 271 11.30 -10.94 18.53
CA TYR A 271 12.51 -11.37 17.81
C TYR A 271 12.78 -10.50 16.55
N GLN A 272 11.73 -10.19 15.79
CA GLN A 272 11.87 -9.34 14.63
C GLN A 272 12.20 -7.87 14.98
N GLU A 273 11.71 -7.39 16.11
CA GLU A 273 12.01 -6.02 16.56
C GLU A 273 13.47 -5.84 16.98
N GLU A 274 14.16 -6.88 17.46
CA GLU A 274 15.58 -6.80 17.80
C GLU A 274 16.46 -6.34 16.63
N GLU A 275 16.10 -6.77 15.42
CA GLU A 275 16.78 -6.43 14.17
C GLU A 275 16.28 -5.12 13.52
N SER A 276 15.28 -4.46 14.12
CA SER A 276 14.65 -3.23 13.60
C SER A 276 15.21 -1.98 14.28
N ASP A 277 15.32 -0.89 13.53
CA ASP A 277 15.61 0.44 14.11
C ASP A 277 14.41 1.04 14.84
N PHE A 278 13.23 0.43 14.71
CA PHE A 278 11.97 0.90 15.25
C PHE A 278 11.48 0.04 16.39
N ARG A 279 10.76 0.67 17.34
CA ARG A 279 10.18 0.00 18.51
C ARG A 279 8.66 0.19 18.50
N ILE A 280 7.92 -0.88 18.25
CA ILE A 280 6.46 -0.83 18.09
C ILE A 280 5.73 -1.92 18.87
N VAL A 281 6.43 -3.01 19.21
CA VAL A 281 5.80 -4.17 19.88
C VAL A 281 5.21 -3.77 21.22
N GLY A 282 5.91 -2.96 22.00
CA GLY A 282 5.39 -2.45 23.27
C GLY A 282 4.09 -1.65 23.09
N PHE A 283 4.02 -0.78 22.06
CA PHE A 283 2.78 -0.07 21.75
C PHE A 283 1.64 -1.03 21.40
N ILE A 284 1.93 -2.10 20.65
CA ILE A 284 0.91 -3.11 20.32
C ILE A 284 0.47 -3.85 21.56
N GLU A 285 1.40 -4.30 22.43
CA GLU A 285 1.09 -4.98 23.70
C GLU A 285 0.20 -4.14 24.62
N ASP A 286 0.44 -2.83 24.71
CA ASP A 286 -0.32 -1.91 25.57
C ASP A 286 -1.71 -1.59 25.03
N ASN A 287 -1.96 -1.77 23.73
CA ASN A 287 -3.17 -1.29 23.07
C ASN A 287 -4.03 -2.37 22.40
N TYR A 288 -3.52 -3.59 22.17
CA TYR A 288 -4.24 -4.61 21.40
C TYR A 288 -5.55 -5.07 22.04
N ARG A 289 -5.71 -4.93 23.37
CA ARG A 289 -6.96 -5.22 24.07
C ARG A 289 -7.94 -4.06 24.03
N LYS A 290 -7.46 -2.82 23.97
CA LYS A 290 -8.26 -1.59 24.11
C LYS A 290 -8.93 -1.17 22.82
N ARG A 291 -8.35 -1.53 21.69
CA ARG A 291 -8.84 -1.17 20.36
C ARG A 291 -8.29 -2.09 19.28
N ARG A 292 -8.97 -2.16 18.16
CA ARG A 292 -8.45 -2.83 16.98
C ARG A 292 -7.20 -2.11 16.47
N LEU A 293 -6.12 -2.87 16.30
CA LEU A 293 -4.85 -2.37 15.74
C LEU A 293 -4.54 -2.90 14.34
N PHE A 294 -5.23 -3.96 13.92
CA PHE A 294 -5.01 -4.61 12.63
C PHE A 294 -6.32 -4.84 11.90
N ARG A 295 -6.34 -4.47 10.64
CA ARG A 295 -7.47 -4.71 9.73
C ARG A 295 -7.59 -6.21 9.39
N ASN A 296 -6.43 -6.80 9.13
CA ASN A 296 -6.24 -8.25 8.95
C ASN A 296 -4.81 -8.61 9.39
N GLU A 297 -4.40 -9.85 9.24
CA GLU A 297 -3.08 -10.33 9.67
C GLU A 297 -1.92 -9.49 9.11
N THR A 298 -2.03 -8.98 7.88
CA THR A 298 -0.94 -8.33 7.17
C THR A 298 -1.06 -6.81 7.07
N HIS A 299 -2.20 -6.23 7.45
CA HIS A 299 -2.45 -4.80 7.35
C HIS A 299 -2.89 -4.21 8.68
N MET A 300 -2.21 -3.16 9.07
CA MET A 300 -2.44 -2.44 10.30
C MET A 300 -3.41 -1.26 10.12
N GLU A 301 -4.01 -0.82 11.21
CA GLU A 301 -4.75 0.43 11.27
C GLU A 301 -3.80 1.64 11.23
N ASN A 302 -4.32 2.81 10.84
CA ASN A 302 -3.53 4.03 10.68
C ASN A 302 -2.73 4.40 11.93
N ILE A 303 -3.23 4.08 13.13
CA ILE A 303 -2.55 4.40 14.39
C ILE A 303 -1.15 3.77 14.48
N ILE A 304 -0.96 2.54 13.98
CA ILE A 304 0.37 1.91 13.96
C ILE A 304 1.26 2.60 12.91
N LEU A 305 0.70 2.96 11.75
CA LEU A 305 1.45 3.73 10.75
C LEU A 305 1.92 5.08 11.30
N TYR A 306 1.08 5.75 12.08
CA TYR A 306 1.47 7.00 12.76
C TYR A 306 2.59 6.80 13.76
N GLN A 307 2.58 5.70 14.54
CA GLN A 307 3.67 5.39 15.47
C GLN A 307 5.00 5.16 14.76
N TYR A 308 5.01 4.44 13.65
CA TYR A 308 6.19 4.27 12.82
C TYR A 308 6.67 5.60 12.23
N THR A 309 5.73 6.35 11.66
CA THR A 309 6.04 7.63 11.03
C THR A 309 6.62 8.61 12.03
N ALA A 310 6.08 8.67 13.25
CA ALA A 310 6.60 9.51 14.32
C ALA A 310 8.07 9.19 14.65
N GLN A 311 8.45 7.90 14.66
CA GLN A 311 9.84 7.51 14.88
C GLN A 311 10.75 7.90 13.70
N VAL A 312 10.28 7.79 12.44
CA VAL A 312 11.02 8.30 11.27
C VAL A 312 11.23 9.81 11.39
N LEU A 313 10.18 10.56 11.72
CA LEU A 313 10.24 12.00 11.90
C LEU A 313 11.22 12.40 13.02
N GLN A 314 11.15 11.73 14.16
CA GLN A 314 12.06 11.94 15.28
C GLN A 314 13.53 11.67 14.88
N TYR A 315 13.78 10.58 14.16
CA TYR A 315 15.13 10.26 13.66
C TYR A 315 15.67 11.36 12.72
N LEU A 316 14.79 12.00 11.96
CA LEU A 316 15.15 13.09 11.04
C LEU A 316 15.21 14.45 11.72
N GLY A 317 14.85 14.56 13.00
CA GLY A 317 14.80 15.81 13.75
C GLY A 317 13.61 16.70 13.36
N CYS A 318 12.53 16.11 12.85
CA CYS A 318 11.30 16.81 12.50
C CYS A 318 10.25 16.68 13.62
N SER A 319 9.28 17.59 13.64
CA SER A 319 8.08 17.47 14.47
C SER A 319 7.33 16.15 14.15
N THR A 320 6.87 15.47 15.18
CA THR A 320 6.11 14.24 15.04
C THR A 320 4.61 14.45 14.77
N GLN A 321 4.19 15.71 14.55
CA GLN A 321 2.81 16.04 14.23
C GLN A 321 2.47 15.60 12.81
N ILE A 322 1.45 14.75 12.70
CA ILE A 322 0.94 14.19 11.45
C ILE A 322 -0.56 14.51 11.35
N ASP A 323 -0.98 15.13 10.26
CA ASP A 323 -2.41 15.35 10.02
C ASP A 323 -3.11 14.00 9.79
N ALA A 324 -4.18 13.75 10.54
CA ALA A 324 -4.91 12.50 10.43
C ALA A 324 -5.47 12.26 9.02
N ALA A 325 -5.55 11.00 8.61
CA ALA A 325 -6.21 10.62 7.38
C ALA A 325 -7.70 10.32 7.66
N ASP A 326 -8.57 10.77 6.76
CA ASP A 326 -10.01 10.56 6.84
C ASP A 326 -10.44 9.12 6.51
N ALA A 327 -9.53 8.35 5.90
CA ALA A 327 -9.74 6.96 5.49
C ALA A 327 -8.52 6.10 5.82
N PRO A 328 -8.66 4.76 5.80
CA PRO A 328 -7.52 3.86 5.93
C PRO A 328 -6.48 4.10 4.84
N LEU A 329 -5.22 4.25 5.23
CA LEU A 329 -4.10 4.45 4.29
C LEU A 329 -3.70 3.16 3.56
N LEU A 330 -4.00 2.00 4.16
CA LEU A 330 -3.83 0.71 3.52
C LEU A 330 -5.19 0.22 3.02
N ASN A 331 -5.39 0.24 1.70
CA ASN A 331 -6.63 -0.18 1.05
C ASN A 331 -6.81 -1.70 1.14
N CYS A 332 -7.39 -2.16 2.23
CA CYS A 332 -7.71 -3.56 2.44
C CYS A 332 -8.91 -3.70 3.36
N SER A 333 -9.73 -4.72 3.12
CA SER A 333 -10.88 -5.05 3.96
C SER A 333 -10.44 -5.43 5.38
N GLN A 334 -11.27 -5.08 6.35
CA GLN A 334 -11.16 -5.62 7.70
C GLN A 334 -11.69 -7.06 7.71
N HIS A 335 -11.04 -7.90 8.51
CA HIS A 335 -11.52 -9.24 8.81
C HIS A 335 -12.17 -9.25 10.19
N PHE A 336 -13.23 -10.03 10.35
CA PHE A 336 -13.85 -10.15 11.65
C PHE A 336 -12.95 -10.92 12.62
N ILE A 337 -13.09 -10.62 13.89
CA ILE A 337 -12.45 -11.33 14.98
C ILE A 337 -13.49 -12.28 15.58
N TYR A 338 -13.16 -13.57 15.64
CA TYR A 338 -14.06 -14.55 16.23
C TYR A 338 -14.36 -14.22 17.70
N PRO A 339 -15.63 -14.32 18.15
CA PRO A 339 -15.98 -14.04 19.53
C PRO A 339 -15.25 -14.89 20.56
N CYS A 340 -14.91 -16.15 20.22
CA CYS A 340 -14.06 -16.99 21.06
C CYS A 340 -12.64 -16.39 21.21
N VAL A 341 -12.09 -15.80 20.16
CA VAL A 341 -10.79 -15.12 20.19
C VAL A 341 -10.88 -13.85 21.05
N ALA A 342 -11.89 -13.02 20.82
CA ALA A 342 -12.10 -11.81 21.61
C ALA A 342 -12.21 -12.12 23.12
N LYS A 343 -12.96 -13.16 23.48
CA LYS A 343 -13.11 -13.63 24.86
C LYS A 343 -11.78 -14.15 25.43
N ALA A 344 -11.05 -14.96 24.67
CA ALA A 344 -9.79 -15.55 25.15
C ALA A 344 -8.70 -14.51 25.36
N LEU A 345 -8.65 -13.49 24.51
CA LEU A 345 -7.70 -12.38 24.57
C LEU A 345 -8.16 -11.25 25.49
N GLU A 346 -9.37 -11.32 26.03
CA GLU A 346 -9.96 -10.30 26.92
C GLU A 346 -10.00 -8.92 26.25
N LEU A 347 -10.50 -8.87 24.98
CA LEU A 347 -10.64 -7.61 24.27
C LEU A 347 -11.69 -6.71 24.94
N GLU A 348 -11.38 -5.43 25.08
CA GLU A 348 -12.18 -4.45 25.83
C GLU A 348 -13.31 -3.83 24.99
N TRP A 349 -13.41 -4.17 23.70
CA TRP A 349 -14.52 -3.74 22.86
C TRP A 349 -15.39 -4.93 22.42
N ASP A 350 -16.65 -4.64 22.12
CA ASP A 350 -17.60 -5.65 21.67
C ASP A 350 -17.45 -5.93 20.19
N VAL A 351 -16.85 -7.08 19.85
CA VAL A 351 -16.66 -7.49 18.46
C VAL A 351 -17.98 -7.78 17.73
N TRP A 352 -19.07 -8.09 18.43
CA TRP A 352 -20.38 -8.32 17.85
C TRP A 352 -21.04 -7.04 17.32
N GLN A 353 -20.73 -5.90 17.94
CA GLN A 353 -21.24 -4.59 17.55
C GLN A 353 -20.33 -3.88 16.56
N GLU A 354 -19.22 -4.50 16.19
CA GLU A 354 -18.26 -3.90 15.27
C GLU A 354 -18.80 -3.87 13.85
N GLU A 355 -18.79 -2.71 13.23
CA GLU A 355 -19.00 -2.56 11.79
C GLU A 355 -17.65 -2.75 11.08
N LEU A 356 -17.57 -3.78 10.25
CA LEU A 356 -16.38 -4.08 9.46
C LEU A 356 -16.37 -3.28 8.17
N GLU A 357 -15.24 -2.70 7.84
CA GLU A 357 -15.04 -1.98 6.58
C GLU A 357 -14.56 -2.95 5.49
N LEU A 358 -15.38 -3.15 4.48
CA LEU A 358 -15.03 -3.91 3.28
C LEU A 358 -14.67 -2.97 2.13
N TYR A 359 -13.57 -3.27 1.45
CA TYR A 359 -13.20 -2.60 0.22
C TYR A 359 -13.72 -3.41 -0.96
N THR A 360 -14.72 -2.85 -1.63
CA THR A 360 -15.43 -3.49 -2.74
C THR A 360 -15.19 -2.74 -4.05
N TYR A 361 -15.73 -3.25 -5.13
CA TYR A 361 -15.72 -2.55 -6.43
C TYR A 361 -16.40 -1.18 -6.38
N ALA A 362 -17.43 -1.04 -5.56
CA ALA A 362 -18.16 0.23 -5.37
C ALA A 362 -17.43 1.19 -4.41
N GLY A 363 -16.33 0.77 -3.79
CA GLY A 363 -15.61 1.52 -2.77
C GLY A 363 -15.74 0.90 -1.38
N TRP A 364 -15.67 1.73 -0.35
CA TRP A 364 -15.78 1.30 1.04
C TRP A 364 -17.24 1.08 1.44
N GLU A 365 -17.52 -0.06 2.06
CA GLU A 365 -18.82 -0.41 2.64
C GLU A 365 -18.62 -0.84 4.10
N LYS A 366 -19.60 -0.55 4.95
CA LYS A 366 -19.67 -1.04 6.32
C LYS A 366 -20.68 -2.17 6.41
N VAL A 367 -20.26 -3.27 7.04
CA VAL A 367 -21.07 -4.48 7.22
C VAL A 367 -20.98 -5.01 8.64
N THR A 368 -22.02 -5.68 9.11
CA THR A 368 -21.99 -6.43 10.36
C THR A 368 -21.17 -7.72 10.19
N ILE A 369 -20.77 -8.34 11.31
CA ILE A 369 -20.11 -9.67 11.28
C ILE A 369 -20.94 -10.69 10.49
N TRP A 370 -22.27 -10.73 10.72
CA TRP A 370 -23.17 -11.68 10.06
C TRP A 370 -23.22 -11.46 8.55
N GLU A 371 -23.30 -10.22 8.15
CA GLU A 371 -23.28 -9.87 6.73
C GLU A 371 -21.91 -10.18 6.08
N TYR A 372 -20.81 -9.97 6.81
CA TYR A 372 -19.48 -10.38 6.35
C TYR A 372 -19.42 -11.89 6.12
N ILE A 373 -19.85 -12.69 7.09
CA ILE A 373 -19.82 -14.17 7.03
C ILE A 373 -20.71 -14.67 5.89
N ARG A 374 -21.92 -14.11 5.75
CA ARG A 374 -22.86 -14.44 4.68
C ARG A 374 -22.23 -14.19 3.32
N ARG A 375 -21.70 -13.00 3.07
CA ARG A 375 -21.04 -12.64 1.79
C ARG A 375 -19.83 -13.49 1.51
N TYR A 376 -19.02 -13.77 2.53
CA TYR A 376 -17.88 -14.68 2.43
C TYR A 376 -18.32 -16.08 2.00
N TYR A 377 -19.32 -16.63 2.70
CA TYR A 377 -19.87 -17.95 2.44
C TYR A 377 -20.43 -18.07 1.01
N GLU A 378 -21.27 -17.11 0.60
CA GLU A 378 -21.88 -17.10 -0.74
C GLU A 378 -20.81 -17.01 -1.84
N THR A 379 -19.85 -16.09 -1.71
CA THR A 379 -18.76 -15.91 -2.66
C THR A 379 -17.88 -17.15 -2.77
N CYS A 380 -17.49 -17.73 -1.65
CA CYS A 380 -16.61 -18.88 -1.62
C CYS A 380 -17.31 -20.17 -2.09
N ARG A 381 -18.57 -20.33 -1.71
CA ARG A 381 -19.40 -21.45 -2.16
C ARG A 381 -19.61 -21.42 -3.68
N GLU A 382 -19.91 -20.26 -4.25
CA GLU A 382 -20.02 -20.10 -5.70
C GLU A 382 -18.71 -20.50 -6.41
N ILE A 383 -17.58 -20.00 -5.94
CA ILE A 383 -16.27 -20.34 -6.50
C ILE A 383 -15.96 -21.82 -6.36
N TYR A 384 -16.26 -22.42 -5.20
CA TYR A 384 -16.04 -23.83 -4.92
C TYR A 384 -16.84 -24.73 -5.86
N TYR A 385 -18.10 -24.42 -6.09
CA TYR A 385 -18.98 -25.22 -6.96
C TYR A 385 -18.72 -24.99 -8.45
N LEU A 386 -18.40 -23.77 -8.87
CA LEU A 386 -18.15 -23.46 -10.28
C LEU A 386 -16.82 -24.03 -10.81
N LYS A 387 -15.83 -24.26 -9.94
CA LYS A 387 -14.47 -24.66 -10.35
C LYS A 387 -14.04 -26.06 -9.88
N GLY A 388 -14.95 -26.81 -9.24
CA GLY A 388 -14.71 -28.16 -8.75
C GLY A 388 -14.01 -28.21 -7.38
N LYS A 389 -14.21 -29.31 -6.66
CA LYS A 389 -13.81 -29.57 -5.26
C LYS A 389 -12.31 -29.44 -4.94
N HIS A 390 -11.46 -29.16 -5.92
CA HIS A 390 -10.00 -29.12 -5.76
C HIS A 390 -9.44 -27.73 -5.43
N MET A 391 -10.29 -26.72 -5.23
CA MET A 391 -9.89 -25.32 -5.14
C MET A 391 -9.92 -24.71 -3.72
N LEU A 392 -10.49 -25.39 -2.75
CA LEU A 392 -10.34 -25.05 -1.33
C LEU A 392 -9.34 -26.02 -0.68
N PRO A 393 -8.29 -25.51 -0.02
CA PRO A 393 -7.31 -26.36 0.66
C PRO A 393 -7.86 -27.02 1.88
#